data_f5563227bd19f4773aa94a3078563413
#
_entry.id   f5563227bd19f4773aa94a3078563413
#
_cell.length_a   1.000
_cell.length_b   1.000
_cell.length_c   1.000
_cell.angle_alpha   90.00
_cell.angle_beta   90.00
_cell.angle_gamma   90.00
#
_symmetry.space_group_name_H-M   'P 1'
#
loop_
_entity.id
_entity.type
_entity.pdbx_description
1 polymer ?
#
loop_
_entity_poly.entity_id
_entity_poly.type
_entity_poly.pdbx_seq_one_letter_code
_entity_poly.pdbx_strand_id
1 'polypeptide(L)'
;MTTDPATCCLCDALCGLLVQHEDGKVTSVRGNPDDVFSRGYICPKGVALPDVQNDPDRVRQPLRRTERGFEPVSWDEAFRDIAARIGVVQERGGRDAAAVYIGNPTAHSYAAVLFAVPLLAVLGTRNLYSSNSLDSAPRQLASYLMYGARTILPIPDLDRTDFLLVLGANPVISNGSVMTAPDCKGRLRALRSRGGKLV
;
A
#
# COMPACT_ATOMS: atom_id res chain seq x y z
N MET A 1 -19.27 -11.61 17.90
CA MET A 1 -18.99 -10.76 16.70
C MET A 1 -18.47 -9.42 17.18
N THR A 2 -17.26 -9.04 16.78
CA THR A 2 -16.56 -7.81 17.19
C THR A 2 -16.41 -6.89 15.96
N THR A 3 -16.37 -5.57 16.18
CA THR A 3 -16.13 -4.59 15.12
C THR A 3 -14.98 -3.69 15.53
N ASP A 4 -13.93 -3.65 14.73
CA ASP A 4 -12.75 -2.83 14.98
C ASP A 4 -12.52 -1.81 13.86
N PRO A 5 -12.07 -0.59 14.20
CA PRO A 5 -11.65 0.37 13.19
C PRO A 5 -10.30 -0.05 12.60
N ALA A 6 -10.16 0.17 11.30
CA ALA A 6 -8.94 -0.11 10.56
C ALA A 6 -8.75 0.91 9.43
N THR A 7 -7.57 0.88 8.82
CA THR A 7 -7.28 1.66 7.61
C THR A 7 -7.07 0.71 6.42
N CYS A 8 -7.66 1.04 5.29
CA CYS A 8 -7.49 0.28 4.06
C CYS A 8 -6.03 0.30 3.59
N CYS A 9 -5.48 -0.87 3.33
CA CYS A 9 -4.08 -1.05 2.94
C CYS A 9 -3.85 -1.14 1.42
N LEU A 10 -4.86 -0.88 0.58
CA LEU A 10 -4.79 -1.16 -0.85
C LEU A 10 -4.23 0.00 -1.69
N CYS A 11 -4.36 1.24 -1.23
CA CYS A 11 -3.84 2.41 -1.95
C CYS A 11 -3.72 3.64 -1.05
N ASP A 12 -3.11 4.70 -1.58
CA ASP A 12 -2.84 5.96 -0.87
C ASP A 12 -4.09 6.74 -0.44
N ALA A 13 -5.29 6.33 -0.85
CA ALA A 13 -6.53 6.93 -0.37
C ALA A 13 -6.81 6.63 1.11
N LEU A 14 -6.20 5.56 1.66
CA LEU A 14 -6.20 5.21 3.09
C LEU A 14 -7.59 5.29 3.74
N CYS A 15 -8.63 4.80 3.05
CA CYS A 15 -10.01 4.86 3.55
C CYS A 15 -10.13 4.21 4.92
N GLY A 16 -10.83 4.86 5.84
CA GLY A 16 -11.19 4.31 7.13
C GLY A 16 -12.20 3.17 6.99
N LEU A 17 -11.97 2.08 7.68
CA LEU A 17 -12.77 0.86 7.63
C LEU A 17 -13.34 0.52 9.01
N LEU A 18 -14.46 -0.18 9.00
CA LEU A 18 -14.96 -0.96 10.12
C LEU A 18 -14.93 -2.42 9.72
N VAL A 19 -14.10 -3.20 10.42
CA VAL A 19 -13.89 -4.63 10.16
C VAL A 19 -14.67 -5.42 11.19
N GLN A 20 -15.61 -6.25 10.74
CA GLN A 20 -16.33 -7.19 11.59
C GLN A 20 -15.65 -8.55 11.51
N HIS A 21 -15.44 -9.17 12.65
CA HIS A 21 -14.86 -10.51 12.73
C HIS A 21 -15.48 -11.35 13.85
N GLU A 22 -15.40 -12.65 13.68
CA GLU A 22 -15.84 -13.65 14.62
C GLU A 22 -14.98 -14.91 14.47
N ASP A 23 -14.52 -15.46 15.56
CA ASP A 23 -13.69 -16.69 15.59
C ASP A 23 -12.49 -16.64 14.64
N GLY A 24 -11.84 -15.49 14.53
CA GLY A 24 -10.66 -15.29 13.68
C GLY A 24 -10.96 -15.13 12.19
N LYS A 25 -12.24 -15.08 11.78
CA LYS A 25 -12.67 -14.83 10.42
C LYS A 25 -13.22 -13.42 10.26
N VAL A 26 -12.82 -12.74 9.21
CA VAL A 26 -13.42 -11.46 8.82
C VAL A 26 -14.75 -11.74 8.15
N THR A 27 -15.84 -11.25 8.75
CA THR A 27 -17.20 -11.49 8.26
C THR A 27 -17.69 -10.36 7.35
N SER A 28 -17.27 -9.13 7.62
CA SER A 28 -17.56 -7.99 6.73
C SER A 28 -16.55 -6.85 6.87
N VAL A 29 -16.43 -6.05 5.82
CA VAL A 29 -15.68 -4.79 5.82
C VAL A 29 -16.56 -3.71 5.21
N ARG A 30 -16.71 -2.59 5.91
CA ARG A 30 -17.45 -1.43 5.44
C ARG A 30 -16.67 -0.14 5.71
N GLY A 31 -17.02 0.93 5.01
CA GLY A 31 -16.43 2.24 5.27
C GLY A 31 -16.80 2.75 6.67
N ASN A 32 -15.85 3.40 7.33
CA ASN A 32 -16.06 4.04 8.61
C ASN A 32 -16.65 5.45 8.41
N PRO A 33 -17.89 5.73 8.83
CA PRO A 33 -18.50 7.05 8.67
C PRO A 33 -17.80 8.14 9.50
N ASP A 34 -17.10 7.76 10.57
CA ASP A 34 -16.39 8.69 11.43
C ASP A 34 -14.97 9.03 10.92
N ASP A 35 -14.53 8.37 9.84
CA ASP A 35 -13.26 8.71 9.22
C ASP A 35 -13.33 10.06 8.51
N VAL A 36 -12.45 10.97 8.89
CA VAL A 36 -12.47 12.37 8.41
C VAL A 36 -12.18 12.51 6.91
N PHE A 37 -11.47 11.55 6.31
CA PHE A 37 -11.10 11.55 4.89
C PHE A 37 -12.14 10.86 4.02
N SER A 38 -12.44 9.60 4.32
CA SER A 38 -13.31 8.77 3.48
C SER A 38 -14.78 8.91 3.80
N ARG A 39 -15.13 9.37 5.01
CA ARG A 39 -16.52 9.66 5.43
C ARG A 39 -17.49 8.52 5.11
N GLY A 40 -17.06 7.29 5.39
CA GLY A 40 -17.84 6.08 5.11
C GLY A 40 -17.70 5.53 3.70
N TYR A 41 -16.94 6.17 2.81
CA TYR A 41 -16.70 5.62 1.48
C TYR A 41 -15.76 4.42 1.54
N ILE A 42 -16.09 3.40 0.74
CA ILE A 42 -15.23 2.25 0.45
C ILE A 42 -15.40 1.87 -1.03
N CYS A 43 -14.31 1.59 -1.71
CA CYS A 43 -14.34 1.14 -3.10
C CYS A 43 -14.57 -0.38 -3.18
N PRO A 44 -14.94 -0.94 -4.35
CA PRO A 44 -15.16 -2.38 -4.53
C PRO A 44 -13.98 -3.25 -4.09
N LYS A 45 -12.73 -2.78 -4.26
CA LYS A 45 -11.54 -3.52 -3.81
C LYS A 45 -11.48 -3.64 -2.28
N GLY A 46 -11.86 -2.59 -1.56
CA GLY A 46 -11.93 -2.60 -0.10
C GLY A 46 -13.02 -3.55 0.42
N VAL A 47 -14.17 -3.58 -0.27
CA VAL A 47 -15.27 -4.50 0.07
C VAL A 47 -14.86 -5.97 -0.09
N ALA A 48 -13.98 -6.29 -1.04
CA ALA A 48 -13.49 -7.64 -1.30
C ALA A 48 -12.36 -8.11 -0.35
N LEU A 49 -11.91 -7.28 0.60
CA LEU A 49 -10.86 -7.67 1.56
C LEU A 49 -11.21 -8.93 2.38
N PRO A 50 -12.46 -9.18 2.82
CA PRO A 50 -12.82 -10.43 3.49
C PRO A 50 -12.50 -11.67 2.64
N ASP A 51 -12.77 -11.62 1.34
CA ASP A 51 -12.52 -12.73 0.43
C ASP A 51 -11.02 -13.06 0.36
N VAL A 52 -10.19 -12.00 0.24
CA VAL A 52 -8.73 -12.15 0.25
C VAL A 52 -8.21 -12.67 1.60
N GLN A 53 -8.76 -12.19 2.72
CA GLN A 53 -8.32 -12.60 4.06
C GLN A 53 -8.70 -14.05 4.38
N ASN A 54 -9.89 -14.46 3.96
CA ASN A 54 -10.45 -15.77 4.26
C ASN A 54 -10.16 -16.82 3.20
N ASP A 55 -9.50 -16.44 2.09
CA ASP A 55 -9.16 -17.34 0.99
C ASP A 55 -8.44 -18.59 1.51
N PRO A 56 -8.94 -19.80 1.20
CA PRO A 56 -8.33 -21.05 1.65
C PRO A 56 -6.92 -21.26 1.07
N ASP A 57 -6.64 -20.69 -0.10
CA ASP A 57 -5.33 -20.79 -0.76
C ASP A 57 -4.33 -19.74 -0.26
N ARG A 58 -4.75 -18.86 0.66
CA ARG A 58 -3.87 -17.86 1.25
C ARG A 58 -2.75 -18.51 2.05
N VAL A 59 -1.51 -18.21 1.70
CA VAL A 59 -0.33 -18.63 2.46
C VAL A 59 -0.34 -17.96 3.84
N ARG A 60 -0.39 -18.76 4.92
CA ARG A 60 -0.48 -18.29 6.32
C ARG A 60 0.76 -18.58 7.15
N GLN A 61 1.71 -19.34 6.61
CA GLN A 61 2.94 -19.73 7.25
C GLN A 61 4.06 -19.87 6.23
N PRO A 62 5.34 -19.82 6.63
CA PRO A 62 6.43 -20.01 5.71
C PRO A 62 6.37 -21.37 5.04
N LEU A 63 6.70 -21.38 3.75
CA LEU A 63 6.76 -22.60 2.95
C LEU A 63 8.17 -22.75 2.37
N ARG A 64 8.72 -23.97 2.44
CA ARG A 64 9.96 -24.33 1.76
C ARG A 64 9.67 -25.19 0.55
N ARG A 65 10.28 -24.85 -0.58
CA ARG A 65 10.17 -25.66 -1.79
C ARG A 65 11.01 -26.93 -1.65
N THR A 66 10.39 -28.06 -1.93
CA THR A 66 10.99 -29.39 -2.00
C THR A 66 10.76 -30.00 -3.40
N GLU A 67 11.30 -31.17 -3.67
CA GLU A 67 11.02 -31.91 -4.91
C GLU A 67 9.54 -32.30 -5.05
N ARG A 68 8.83 -32.42 -3.92
CA ARG A 68 7.41 -32.80 -3.87
C ARG A 68 6.45 -31.59 -3.89
N GLY A 69 6.97 -30.35 -3.92
CA GLY A 69 6.17 -29.15 -3.86
C GLY A 69 6.57 -28.21 -2.72
N PHE A 70 5.62 -27.57 -2.08
CA PHE A 70 5.84 -26.66 -0.97
C PHE A 70 5.43 -27.31 0.35
N GLU A 71 6.32 -27.30 1.32
CA GLU A 71 6.11 -27.87 2.66
C GLU A 71 6.19 -26.75 3.72
N PRO A 72 5.27 -26.76 4.71
CA PRO A 72 5.31 -25.81 5.83
C PRO A 72 6.58 -25.96 6.66
N VAL A 73 7.13 -24.80 7.07
CA VAL A 73 8.25 -24.73 8.02
C VAL A 73 7.94 -23.70 9.11
N SER A 74 8.63 -23.80 10.24
CA SER A 74 8.51 -22.79 11.30
C SER A 74 9.13 -21.46 10.86
N TRP A 75 8.72 -20.35 11.49
CA TRP A 75 9.32 -19.04 11.26
C TRP A 75 10.82 -19.04 11.61
N ASP A 76 11.21 -19.68 12.69
CA ASP A 76 12.63 -19.75 13.10
C ASP A 76 13.47 -20.52 12.09
N GLU A 77 12.93 -21.58 11.53
CA GLU A 77 13.59 -22.36 10.48
C GLU A 77 13.72 -21.54 9.19
N ALA A 78 12.64 -20.86 8.79
CA ALA A 78 12.64 -20.00 7.62
C ALA A 78 13.68 -18.87 7.74
N PHE A 79 13.73 -18.17 8.87
CA PHE A 79 14.68 -17.09 9.08
C PHE A 79 16.14 -17.59 9.09
N ARG A 80 16.42 -18.73 9.71
CA ARG A 80 17.77 -19.32 9.69
C ARG A 80 18.21 -19.72 8.28
N ASP A 81 17.34 -20.37 7.51
CA ASP A 81 17.66 -20.80 6.15
C ASP A 81 17.87 -19.59 5.22
N ILE A 82 16.99 -18.58 5.29
CA ILE A 82 17.11 -17.33 4.51
C ILE A 82 18.42 -16.61 4.85
N ALA A 83 18.71 -16.43 6.14
CA ALA A 83 19.91 -15.73 6.56
C ALA A 83 21.19 -16.46 6.10
N ALA A 84 21.23 -17.78 6.22
CA ALA A 84 22.36 -18.59 5.76
C ALA A 84 22.57 -18.47 4.24
N ARG A 85 21.50 -18.55 3.45
CA ARG A 85 21.58 -18.44 1.98
C ARG A 85 22.01 -17.04 1.52
N ILE A 86 21.49 -15.99 2.15
CA ILE A 86 21.91 -14.61 1.86
C ILE A 86 23.40 -14.46 2.21
N GLY A 87 23.84 -14.97 3.36
CA GLY A 87 25.25 -14.96 3.76
C GLY A 87 26.15 -15.58 2.70
N VAL A 88 25.85 -16.78 2.25
CA VAL A 88 26.63 -17.47 1.19
C VAL A 88 26.67 -16.67 -0.12
N VAL A 89 25.56 -16.07 -0.53
CA VAL A 89 25.51 -15.24 -1.75
C VAL A 89 26.40 -14.01 -1.60
N GLN A 90 26.34 -13.33 -0.45
CA GLN A 90 27.12 -12.12 -0.20
C GLN A 90 28.60 -12.40 0.04
N GLU A 91 28.96 -13.53 0.65
CA GLU A 91 30.36 -13.98 0.79
C GLU A 91 31.03 -14.21 -0.57
N ARG A 92 30.29 -14.74 -1.55
CA ARG A 92 30.81 -15.04 -2.89
C ARG A 92 30.85 -13.85 -3.82
N GLY A 93 29.85 -13.00 -3.77
CA GLY A 93 29.63 -11.93 -4.75
C GLY A 93 29.62 -10.51 -4.17
N GLY A 94 29.93 -10.36 -2.87
CA GLY A 94 29.83 -9.07 -2.17
C GLY A 94 28.38 -8.69 -1.82
N ARG A 95 28.22 -7.59 -1.10
CA ARG A 95 26.89 -7.13 -0.62
C ARG A 95 25.90 -6.89 -1.76
N ASP A 96 26.39 -6.41 -2.89
CA ASP A 96 25.58 -6.10 -4.07
C ASP A 96 25.15 -7.36 -4.87
N ALA A 97 25.56 -8.57 -4.46
CA ALA A 97 25.04 -9.82 -5.01
C ALA A 97 23.57 -10.09 -4.60
N ALA A 98 23.09 -9.41 -3.57
CA ALA A 98 21.67 -9.39 -3.20
C ALA A 98 21.00 -8.16 -3.78
N ALA A 99 19.74 -8.30 -4.21
CA ALA A 99 18.91 -7.20 -4.66
C ALA A 99 17.56 -7.24 -3.97
N VAL A 100 16.96 -6.05 -3.73
CA VAL A 100 15.65 -5.92 -3.12
C VAL A 100 14.73 -5.11 -4.04
N TYR A 101 13.56 -5.65 -4.33
CA TYR A 101 12.49 -4.92 -4.99
C TYR A 101 11.33 -4.71 -4.01
N ILE A 102 10.99 -3.46 -3.76
CA ILE A 102 9.92 -3.07 -2.83
C ILE A 102 8.69 -2.67 -3.63
N GLY A 103 7.59 -3.39 -3.40
CA GLY A 103 6.29 -3.08 -3.99
C GLY A 103 5.48 -2.08 -3.16
N ASN A 104 4.42 -1.54 -3.78
CA ASN A 104 3.52 -0.57 -3.17
C ASN A 104 2.88 -1.03 -1.82
N PRO A 105 2.49 -2.29 -1.61
CA PRO A 105 1.91 -2.72 -0.33
C PRO A 105 2.81 -2.47 0.88
N THR A 106 4.13 -2.41 0.70
CA THR A 106 5.06 -2.09 1.79
C THR A 106 4.80 -0.69 2.36
N ALA A 107 4.47 0.29 1.52
CA ALA A 107 4.18 1.65 1.97
C ALA A 107 2.89 1.77 2.80
N HIS A 108 1.97 0.81 2.67
CA HIS A 108 0.68 0.78 3.38
C HIS A 108 0.67 -0.16 4.58
N SER A 109 1.80 -0.80 4.88
CA SER A 109 1.96 -1.70 6.02
C SER A 109 2.94 -1.09 7.02
N TYR A 110 2.44 -0.68 8.17
CA TYR A 110 3.28 -0.09 9.23
C TYR A 110 4.41 -1.03 9.65
N ALA A 111 4.10 -2.31 9.83
CA ALA A 111 5.08 -3.31 10.16
C ALA A 111 6.14 -3.49 9.05
N ALA A 112 5.71 -3.53 7.79
CA ALA A 112 6.63 -3.67 6.67
C ALA A 112 7.60 -2.48 6.56
N VAL A 113 7.12 -1.24 6.74
CA VAL A 113 7.98 -0.04 6.76
C VAL A 113 8.95 -0.09 7.93
N LEU A 114 8.46 -0.44 9.14
CA LEU A 114 9.28 -0.49 10.35
C LEU A 114 10.42 -1.50 10.26
N PHE A 115 10.17 -2.66 9.67
CA PHE A 115 11.17 -3.73 9.56
C PHE A 115 11.98 -3.69 8.26
N ALA A 116 11.49 -3.07 7.19
CA ALA A 116 12.22 -2.96 5.94
C ALA A 116 13.52 -2.14 6.08
N VAL A 117 13.48 -1.03 6.81
CA VAL A 117 14.65 -0.15 6.98
C VAL A 117 15.83 -0.86 7.65
N PRO A 118 15.68 -1.50 8.83
CA PRO A 118 16.78 -2.25 9.44
C PRO A 118 17.22 -3.44 8.59
N LEU A 119 16.29 -4.14 7.91
CA LEU A 119 16.66 -5.22 7.01
C LEU A 119 17.56 -4.73 5.87
N LEU A 120 17.22 -3.63 5.22
CA LEU A 120 18.02 -3.03 4.15
C LEU A 120 19.39 -2.57 4.65
N ALA A 121 19.46 -2.01 5.87
CA ALA A 121 20.72 -1.62 6.48
C ALA A 121 21.64 -2.83 6.74
N VAL A 122 21.10 -3.95 7.22
CA VAL A 122 21.86 -5.18 7.46
C VAL A 122 22.32 -5.81 6.14
N LEU A 123 21.46 -5.89 5.13
CA LEU A 123 21.83 -6.38 3.80
C LEU A 123 22.95 -5.53 3.18
N GLY A 124 22.90 -4.20 3.37
CA GLY A 124 23.93 -3.28 2.91
C GLY A 124 24.14 -3.28 1.40
N THR A 125 23.18 -3.74 0.62
CA THR A 125 23.19 -3.71 -0.84
C THR A 125 22.79 -2.35 -1.38
N ARG A 126 23.39 -1.94 -2.50
CA ARG A 126 22.95 -0.77 -3.29
C ARG A 126 21.85 -1.10 -4.28
N ASN A 127 21.57 -2.39 -4.49
CA ASN A 127 20.58 -2.87 -5.45
C ASN A 127 19.15 -2.83 -4.83
N LEU A 128 18.64 -1.61 -4.65
CA LEU A 128 17.30 -1.35 -4.14
C LEU A 128 16.42 -0.76 -5.23
N TYR A 129 15.35 -1.44 -5.56
CA TYR A 129 14.44 -1.09 -6.65
C TYR A 129 12.99 -0.99 -6.15
N SER A 130 12.21 -0.15 -6.81
CA SER A 130 10.77 -0.01 -6.60
C SER A 130 10.10 0.59 -7.84
N SER A 131 8.77 0.59 -7.88
CA SER A 131 7.99 1.31 -8.91
C SER A 131 8.17 2.83 -8.83
N ASN A 132 8.68 3.33 -7.71
CA ASN A 132 8.77 4.76 -7.40
C ASN A 132 9.46 5.59 -8.49
N SER A 133 10.49 5.04 -9.14
CA SER A 133 11.23 5.73 -10.21
C SER A 133 10.37 6.03 -11.45
N LEU A 134 9.33 5.22 -11.69
CA LEU A 134 8.45 5.37 -12.85
C LEU A 134 7.18 6.15 -12.51
N ASP A 135 6.61 5.96 -11.32
CA ASP A 135 5.29 6.49 -10.98
C ASP A 135 5.31 7.73 -10.08
N SER A 136 6.20 7.82 -9.11
CA SER A 136 6.14 8.91 -8.12
C SER A 136 7.40 9.76 -7.98
N ALA A 137 8.56 9.34 -8.51
CA ALA A 137 9.79 10.11 -8.39
C ALA A 137 9.71 11.54 -8.98
N PRO A 138 9.07 11.78 -10.14
CA PRO A 138 8.92 13.15 -10.66
C PRO A 138 8.14 14.04 -9.71
N ARG A 139 7.06 13.53 -9.12
CA ARG A 139 6.26 14.26 -8.12
C ARG A 139 7.05 14.52 -6.85
N GLN A 140 7.80 13.53 -6.35
CA GLN A 140 8.66 13.70 -5.18
C GLN A 140 9.76 14.73 -5.41
N LEU A 141 10.34 14.76 -6.62
CA LEU A 141 11.31 15.79 -6.99
C LEU A 141 10.66 17.18 -7.02
N ALA A 142 9.48 17.31 -7.63
CA ALA A 142 8.73 18.57 -7.62
C ALA A 142 8.41 19.01 -6.18
N SER A 143 7.96 18.10 -5.32
CA SER A 143 7.70 18.39 -3.91
C SER A 143 8.96 18.84 -3.18
N TYR A 144 10.09 18.21 -3.44
CA TYR A 144 11.37 18.63 -2.86
C TYR A 144 11.76 20.05 -3.29
N LEU A 145 11.65 20.35 -4.58
CA LEU A 145 12.01 21.68 -5.12
C LEU A 145 11.05 22.78 -4.66
N MET A 146 9.77 22.47 -4.48
CA MET A 146 8.75 23.45 -4.09
C MET A 146 8.64 23.62 -2.57
N TYR A 147 8.80 22.56 -1.80
CA TYR A 147 8.49 22.53 -0.37
C TYR A 147 9.67 22.10 0.51
N GLY A 148 10.81 21.74 -0.07
CA GLY A 148 12.01 21.32 0.65
C GLY A 148 12.02 19.87 1.14
N ALA A 149 10.95 19.09 0.92
CA ALA A 149 10.88 17.69 1.31
C ALA A 149 10.14 16.83 0.28
N ARG A 150 10.66 15.63 0.02
CA ARG A 150 10.06 14.67 -0.95
C ARG A 150 8.73 14.10 -0.50
N THR A 151 8.49 14.08 0.81
CA THR A 151 7.32 13.44 1.45
C THR A 151 6.13 14.38 1.59
N ILE A 152 6.27 15.64 1.22
CA ILE A 152 5.16 16.58 1.21
C ILE A 152 4.35 16.32 -0.06
N LEU A 153 3.24 15.61 0.11
CA LEU A 153 2.32 15.31 -0.99
C LEU A 153 1.16 16.29 -0.95
N PRO A 154 1.04 17.23 -1.92
CA PRO A 154 -0.07 18.15 -1.97
C PRO A 154 -1.37 17.38 -2.28
N ILE A 155 -2.40 17.62 -1.47
CA ILE A 155 -3.73 17.04 -1.62
C ILE A 155 -4.64 18.12 -2.20
N PRO A 156 -5.22 17.93 -3.39
CA PRO A 156 -6.13 18.91 -3.97
C PRO A 156 -7.42 19.02 -3.17
N ASP A 157 -7.85 20.23 -2.87
CA ASP A 157 -9.13 20.49 -2.19
C ASP A 157 -10.31 20.37 -3.18
N LEU A 158 -10.65 19.14 -3.51
CA LEU A 158 -11.75 18.84 -4.45
C LEU A 158 -13.12 19.31 -3.96
N ASP A 159 -13.28 19.44 -2.65
CA ASP A 159 -14.56 19.80 -2.05
C ASP A 159 -14.89 21.29 -2.18
N ARG A 160 -13.86 22.15 -2.37
CA ARG A 160 -14.02 23.61 -2.40
C ARG A 160 -13.57 24.28 -3.69
N THR A 161 -12.71 23.61 -4.49
CA THR A 161 -12.24 24.22 -5.75
C THR A 161 -13.37 24.36 -6.78
N ASP A 162 -13.35 25.44 -7.54
CA ASP A 162 -14.27 25.66 -8.67
C ASP A 162 -13.63 25.33 -10.02
N PHE A 163 -12.33 25.03 -10.01
CA PHE A 163 -11.61 24.62 -11.22
C PHE A 163 -10.58 23.54 -10.91
N LEU A 164 -10.61 22.45 -11.66
CA LEU A 164 -9.63 21.37 -11.59
C LEU A 164 -9.09 21.06 -12.97
N LEU A 165 -7.76 21.21 -13.14
CA LEU A 165 -7.04 20.76 -14.32
C LEU A 165 -6.34 19.43 -13.98
N VAL A 166 -6.60 18.38 -14.78
CA VAL A 166 -6.00 17.06 -14.62
C VAL A 166 -5.14 16.76 -15.84
N LEU A 167 -3.82 16.60 -15.64
CA LEU A 167 -2.87 16.32 -16.70
C LEU A 167 -2.29 14.91 -16.55
N GLY A 168 -2.44 14.08 -17.56
CA GLY A 168 -1.82 12.75 -17.63
C GLY A 168 -2.28 11.75 -16.57
N ALA A 169 -3.44 11.95 -15.93
CA ALA A 169 -3.95 11.09 -14.87
C ALA A 169 -5.43 10.74 -15.07
N ASN A 170 -5.83 9.57 -14.57
CA ASN A 170 -7.25 9.21 -14.49
C ASN A 170 -7.64 8.90 -13.03
N PRO A 171 -8.01 9.93 -12.25
CA PRO A 171 -8.31 9.78 -10.84
C PRO A 171 -9.54 8.91 -10.55
N VAL A 172 -10.42 8.70 -11.53
CA VAL A 172 -11.56 7.80 -11.39
C VAL A 172 -11.12 6.33 -11.38
N ILE A 173 -10.14 5.97 -12.21
CA ILE A 173 -9.58 4.61 -12.26
C ILE A 173 -8.68 4.35 -11.06
N SER A 174 -7.81 5.28 -10.72
CA SER A 174 -6.90 5.16 -9.58
C SER A 174 -7.58 5.37 -8.21
N ASN A 175 -8.87 5.72 -8.18
CA ASN A 175 -9.63 6.11 -6.99
C ASN A 175 -8.97 7.25 -6.19
N GLY A 176 -8.32 8.18 -6.89
CA GLY A 176 -7.60 9.26 -6.25
C GLY A 176 -6.32 8.81 -5.54
N SER A 177 -5.79 7.62 -5.86
CA SER A 177 -4.45 7.21 -5.41
C SER A 177 -3.44 8.30 -5.73
N VAL A 178 -2.47 8.51 -4.85
CA VAL A 178 -1.52 9.63 -4.87
C VAL A 178 -2.15 11.02 -4.64
N MET A 179 -3.43 11.20 -4.92
CA MET A 179 -4.19 12.41 -4.55
C MET A 179 -4.74 12.36 -3.13
N THR A 180 -4.72 11.20 -2.48
CA THR A 180 -5.37 10.94 -1.19
C THR A 180 -6.81 11.44 -1.17
N ALA A 181 -7.56 11.07 -2.20
CA ALA A 181 -8.93 11.54 -2.42
C ALA A 181 -9.92 10.38 -2.48
N PRO A 182 -10.31 9.80 -1.32
CA PRO A 182 -11.40 8.82 -1.27
C PRO A 182 -12.66 9.37 -1.94
N ASP A 183 -13.45 8.48 -2.55
CA ASP A 183 -14.62 8.88 -3.34
C ASP A 183 -14.32 9.94 -4.41
N CYS A 184 -13.20 9.81 -5.08
CA CYS A 184 -12.79 10.78 -6.10
C CYS A 184 -13.90 11.01 -7.15
N LYS A 185 -14.59 9.94 -7.58
CA LYS A 185 -15.70 10.04 -8.53
C LYS A 185 -16.87 10.87 -8.00
N GLY A 186 -17.26 10.69 -6.74
CA GLY A 186 -18.31 11.48 -6.09
C GLY A 186 -17.90 12.94 -5.94
N ARG A 187 -16.67 13.19 -5.50
CA ARG A 187 -16.14 14.56 -5.35
C ARG A 187 -16.03 15.30 -6.68
N LEU A 188 -15.61 14.65 -7.76
CA LEU A 188 -15.59 15.25 -9.10
C LEU A 188 -17.00 15.55 -9.63
N ARG A 189 -17.97 14.68 -9.34
CA ARG A 189 -19.38 14.97 -9.66
C ARG A 189 -19.90 16.17 -8.86
N ALA A 190 -19.61 16.23 -7.57
CA ALA A 190 -20.00 17.35 -6.72
C ALA A 190 -19.38 18.68 -7.19
N LEU A 191 -18.11 18.68 -7.63
CA LEU A 191 -17.46 19.83 -8.25
C LEU A 191 -18.25 20.32 -9.45
N ARG A 192 -18.62 19.44 -10.37
CA ARG A 192 -19.42 19.81 -11.55
C ARG A 192 -20.83 20.28 -11.20
N SER A 193 -21.47 19.64 -10.22
CA SER A 193 -22.84 19.99 -9.80
C SER A 193 -22.94 21.40 -9.19
N ARG A 194 -21.86 21.89 -8.55
CA ARG A 194 -21.81 23.26 -8.04
C ARG A 194 -21.31 24.30 -9.07
N GLY A 195 -21.22 23.93 -10.36
CA GLY A 195 -20.81 24.82 -11.46
C GLY A 195 -19.30 24.86 -11.71
N GLY A 196 -18.50 24.05 -10.99
CA GLY A 196 -17.07 23.98 -11.20
C GLY A 196 -16.69 23.34 -12.54
N LYS A 197 -15.48 23.67 -13.01
CA LYS A 197 -14.93 23.17 -14.28
C LYS A 197 -13.91 22.08 -14.03
N LEU A 198 -14.02 21.00 -14.78
CA LEU A 198 -13.05 19.89 -14.83
C LEU A 198 -12.50 19.80 -16.26
N VAL A 199 -11.18 19.92 -16.39
CA VAL A 199 -10.45 19.89 -17.65
C VAL A 199 -9.36 18.81 -17.61
#